data_8534b8b376e16fdc74ff539c5553cea0
#
_entry.id   8534b8b376e16fdc74ff539c5553cea0
#
_cell.length_a   1.000
_cell.length_b   1.000
_cell.length_c   1.000
_cell.angle_alpha   90.00
_cell.angle_beta   90.00
_cell.angle_gamma   90.00
#
_symmetry.space_group_name_H-M   'P 1'
#
loop_
_entity.id
_entity.type
_entity.pdbx_description
1 polymer ?
#
loop_
_entity_poly.entity_id
_entity_poly.type
_entity_poly.pdbx_seq_one_letter_code
_entity_poly.pdbx_strand_id
1 'polypeptide(L)'
;MTGASGSVGRVVVEGLLAAGVQVRALTRDPDRVDLPAGAQAVAGDLTEPAGLDAALEGVDRMYLFPVPTAVREVVAAAERAGVRRIVTLSSGAVTAGYDTVHHLPVERAVEAAAVEWTHVRPGEFAMNKVALWGPDVRAERVVRHPAPEAIWCPVHERDIADVAVTALLEDGHHGAAHTVNGPPISLRDQARALAEALGQEVRFEQVTPEDARRRYRAQGGFAAAAADFLLGFVDHAGNPTDPHALADFDLTAFGPQPTVHDVTGAAPRTFGQWARDHVADFR
;
A
#
# COMPACT_ATOMS: atom_id res chain seq x y z
N MET A 1 5.04 -13.53 8.31
CA MET A 1 4.54 -12.61 7.25
C MET A 1 3.04 -12.74 7.12
N THR A 2 2.29 -11.68 7.24
CA THR A 2 0.86 -11.63 6.92
C THR A 2 0.64 -10.83 5.65
N GLY A 3 -0.46 -11.05 4.92
CA GLY A 3 -0.69 -10.39 3.64
C GLY A 3 0.33 -10.74 2.54
N ALA A 4 0.99 -11.89 2.62
CA ALA A 4 2.11 -12.31 1.77
C ALA A 4 1.76 -12.48 0.28
N SER A 5 0.49 -12.69 -0.06
CA SER A 5 0.01 -12.79 -1.46
C SER A 5 -0.38 -11.44 -2.08
N GLY A 6 -0.40 -10.35 -1.28
CA GLY A 6 -0.68 -9.01 -1.76
C GLY A 6 0.52 -8.36 -2.46
N SER A 7 0.28 -7.26 -3.19
CA SER A 7 1.31 -6.56 -3.97
C SER A 7 2.55 -6.17 -3.16
N VAL A 8 2.37 -5.58 -1.99
CA VAL A 8 3.50 -5.22 -1.10
C VAL A 8 4.03 -6.45 -0.37
N GLY A 9 3.15 -7.29 0.20
CA GLY A 9 3.57 -8.42 1.02
C GLY A 9 4.42 -9.44 0.25
N ARG A 10 4.12 -9.69 -1.03
CA ARG A 10 4.93 -10.56 -1.90
C ARG A 10 6.36 -10.04 -2.05
N VAL A 11 6.50 -8.73 -2.26
CA VAL A 11 7.84 -8.11 -2.40
C VAL A 11 8.60 -8.11 -1.07
N VAL A 12 7.90 -7.92 0.07
CA VAL A 12 8.53 -8.07 1.40
C VAL A 12 9.04 -9.51 1.59
N VAL A 13 8.26 -10.53 1.19
CA VAL A 13 8.71 -11.94 1.23
C VAL A 13 9.96 -12.13 0.38
N GLU A 14 9.97 -11.63 -0.86
CA GLU A 14 11.13 -11.70 -1.76
C GLU A 14 12.37 -11.05 -1.14
N GLY A 15 12.23 -9.85 -0.57
CA GLY A 15 13.33 -9.15 0.09
C GLY A 15 13.90 -9.89 1.30
N LEU A 16 13.03 -10.46 2.16
CA LEU A 16 13.45 -11.25 3.30
C LEU A 16 14.17 -12.54 2.88
N LEU A 17 13.68 -13.25 1.87
CA LEU A 17 14.33 -14.46 1.33
C LEU A 17 15.70 -14.11 0.72
N ALA A 18 15.80 -12.99 -0.01
CA ALA A 18 17.07 -12.52 -0.57
C ALA A 18 18.09 -12.17 0.53
N ALA A 19 17.63 -11.73 1.70
CA ALA A 19 18.46 -11.51 2.89
C ALA A 19 18.80 -12.82 3.65
N GLY A 20 18.41 -13.99 3.15
CA GLY A 20 18.68 -15.28 3.78
C GLY A 20 17.81 -15.60 5.00
N VAL A 21 16.71 -14.90 5.19
CA VAL A 21 15.80 -15.11 6.33
C VAL A 21 14.77 -16.18 5.98
N GLN A 22 14.48 -17.05 6.95
CA GLN A 22 13.37 -18.00 6.83
C GLN A 22 12.04 -17.22 6.92
N VAL A 23 11.18 -17.40 5.93
CA VAL A 23 9.90 -16.69 5.85
C VAL A 23 8.75 -17.67 5.96
N ARG A 24 7.91 -17.47 6.97
CA ARG A 24 6.62 -18.13 7.12
C ARG A 24 5.51 -17.17 6.72
N ALA A 25 4.72 -17.54 5.72
CA ALA A 25 3.64 -16.74 5.15
C ALA A 25 2.29 -17.27 5.64
N LEU A 26 1.58 -16.47 6.44
CA LEU A 26 0.23 -16.78 6.89
C LEU A 26 -0.76 -16.61 5.73
N THR A 27 -1.56 -17.62 5.49
CA THR A 27 -2.60 -17.63 4.45
C THR A 27 -3.79 -18.47 4.87
N ARG A 28 -4.98 -18.14 4.35
CA ARG A 28 -6.20 -18.93 4.57
C ARG A 28 -6.21 -20.24 3.80
N ASP A 29 -5.47 -20.31 2.70
CA ASP A 29 -5.42 -21.50 1.83
C ASP A 29 -3.94 -21.77 1.44
N PRO A 30 -3.18 -22.55 2.25
CA PRO A 30 -1.79 -22.84 1.98
C PRO A 30 -1.53 -23.63 0.69
N ASP A 31 -2.50 -24.45 0.27
CA ASP A 31 -2.35 -25.33 -0.90
C ASP A 31 -2.54 -24.57 -2.22
N ARG A 32 -3.18 -23.40 -2.18
CA ARG A 32 -3.53 -22.62 -3.38
C ARG A 32 -2.81 -21.27 -3.49
N VAL A 33 -2.11 -20.87 -2.45
CA VAL A 33 -1.39 -19.58 -2.47
C VAL A 33 -0.14 -19.68 -3.34
N ASP A 34 0.01 -18.73 -4.27
CA ASP A 34 1.26 -18.54 -5.01
C ASP A 34 2.21 -17.65 -4.21
N LEU A 35 3.29 -18.22 -3.72
CA LEU A 35 4.32 -17.53 -2.94
C LEU A 35 5.69 -17.61 -3.62
N PRO A 36 6.59 -16.65 -3.35
CA PRO A 36 7.99 -16.76 -3.76
C PRO A 36 8.61 -18.07 -3.27
N ALA A 37 9.42 -18.69 -4.13
CA ALA A 37 10.11 -19.96 -3.82
C ALA A 37 10.99 -19.80 -2.56
N GLY A 38 10.83 -20.70 -1.60
CA GLY A 38 11.52 -20.66 -0.30
C GLY A 38 10.67 -20.13 0.85
N ALA A 39 9.52 -19.51 0.59
CA ALA A 39 8.58 -19.15 1.65
C ALA A 39 7.73 -20.37 2.06
N GLN A 40 7.55 -20.55 3.36
CA GLN A 40 6.70 -21.60 3.93
C GLN A 40 5.26 -21.06 4.09
N ALA A 41 4.28 -21.64 3.39
CA ALA A 41 2.88 -21.36 3.63
C ALA A 41 2.41 -22.02 4.94
N VAL A 42 1.65 -21.27 5.76
CA VAL A 42 1.05 -21.77 7.00
C VAL A 42 -0.40 -21.28 7.06
N ALA A 43 -1.30 -22.19 7.42
CA ALA A 43 -2.72 -21.87 7.57
C ALA A 43 -2.97 -20.90 8.72
N GLY A 44 -3.82 -19.91 8.49
CA GLY A 44 -4.34 -19.00 9.51
C GLY A 44 -5.07 -17.81 8.90
N ASP A 45 -5.95 -17.25 9.68
CA ASP A 45 -6.73 -16.06 9.34
C ASP A 45 -6.57 -15.00 10.44
N LEU A 46 -6.18 -13.78 10.07
CA LEU A 46 -6.07 -12.67 11.02
C LEU A 46 -7.43 -12.25 11.60
N THR A 47 -8.53 -12.59 10.93
CA THR A 47 -9.88 -12.32 11.44
C THR A 47 -10.37 -13.38 12.43
N GLU A 48 -9.65 -14.52 12.53
CA GLU A 48 -9.91 -15.64 13.45
C GLU A 48 -8.66 -15.96 14.28
N PRO A 49 -8.21 -15.04 15.17
CA PRO A 49 -6.92 -15.10 15.84
C PRO A 49 -6.72 -16.29 16.77
N ALA A 50 -7.78 -16.99 17.17
CA ALA A 50 -7.69 -18.17 18.02
C ALA A 50 -6.83 -19.32 17.44
N GLY A 51 -6.63 -19.34 16.11
CA GLY A 51 -5.81 -20.34 15.42
C GLY A 51 -4.35 -19.92 15.17
N LEU A 52 -3.91 -18.74 15.62
CA LEU A 52 -2.61 -18.19 15.25
C LEU A 52 -1.44 -18.73 16.07
N ASP A 53 -1.65 -19.32 17.25
CA ASP A 53 -0.57 -19.73 18.14
C ASP A 53 0.39 -20.71 17.44
N ALA A 54 -0.12 -21.72 16.72
CA ALA A 54 0.71 -22.68 15.98
C ALA A 54 1.44 -22.02 14.78
N ALA A 55 0.79 -21.07 14.12
CA ALA A 55 1.40 -20.34 12.99
C ALA A 55 2.52 -19.40 13.44
N LEU A 56 2.47 -18.92 14.68
CA LEU A 56 3.43 -17.99 15.27
C LEU A 56 4.53 -18.68 16.09
N GLU A 57 4.45 -19.99 16.33
CA GLU A 57 5.46 -20.74 17.08
C GLU A 57 6.86 -20.56 16.49
N GLY A 58 7.81 -20.05 17.31
CA GLY A 58 9.19 -19.77 16.90
C GLY A 58 9.37 -18.59 15.95
N VAL A 59 8.34 -17.75 15.76
CA VAL A 59 8.44 -16.52 14.99
C VAL A 59 9.06 -15.43 15.86
N ASP A 60 10.14 -14.82 15.38
CA ASP A 60 10.86 -13.76 16.06
C ASP A 60 10.36 -12.35 15.66
N ARG A 61 10.04 -12.18 14.38
CA ARG A 61 9.64 -10.89 13.79
C ARG A 61 8.41 -11.06 12.89
N MET A 62 7.50 -10.09 12.95
CA MET A 62 6.23 -10.16 12.23
C MET A 62 6.03 -8.92 11.35
N TYR A 63 5.74 -9.13 10.07
CA TYR A 63 5.11 -8.11 9.25
C TYR A 63 3.60 -8.25 9.38
N LEU A 64 2.92 -7.18 9.80
CA LEU A 64 1.49 -7.18 10.10
C LEU A 64 0.70 -6.39 9.07
N PHE A 65 -0.16 -7.09 8.32
CA PHE A 65 -1.20 -6.48 7.50
C PHE A 65 -2.34 -5.96 8.41
N PRO A 66 -2.90 -4.76 8.18
CA PRO A 66 -3.89 -4.17 9.07
C PRO A 66 -5.23 -4.92 9.04
N VAL A 67 -5.68 -5.38 10.20
CA VAL A 67 -7.00 -5.95 10.45
C VAL A 67 -7.55 -5.36 11.75
N PRO A 68 -8.16 -4.16 11.72
CA PRO A 68 -8.49 -3.40 12.92
C PRO A 68 -9.47 -4.13 13.86
N THR A 69 -10.35 -4.97 13.31
CA THR A 69 -11.38 -5.68 14.09
C THR A 69 -10.82 -6.77 15.00
N ALA A 70 -9.65 -7.32 14.71
CA ALA A 70 -9.05 -8.43 15.46
C ALA A 70 -7.61 -8.14 15.92
N VAL A 71 -7.13 -6.92 15.74
CA VAL A 71 -5.72 -6.58 15.97
C VAL A 71 -5.24 -6.86 17.39
N ARG A 72 -6.07 -6.60 18.40
CA ARG A 72 -5.69 -6.81 19.81
C ARG A 72 -5.40 -8.28 20.10
N GLU A 73 -6.24 -9.16 19.60
CA GLU A 73 -6.10 -10.60 19.74
C GLU A 73 -4.91 -11.13 18.93
N VAL A 74 -4.68 -10.59 17.73
CA VAL A 74 -3.52 -10.92 16.88
C VAL A 74 -2.22 -10.53 17.59
N VAL A 75 -2.15 -9.31 18.12
CA VAL A 75 -0.97 -8.83 18.86
C VAL A 75 -0.74 -9.65 20.12
N ALA A 76 -1.79 -9.93 20.90
CA ALA A 76 -1.68 -10.79 22.09
C ALA A 76 -1.20 -12.21 21.74
N ALA A 77 -1.61 -12.79 20.61
CA ALA A 77 -1.10 -14.07 20.13
C ALA A 77 0.40 -13.97 19.77
N ALA A 78 0.80 -12.87 19.11
CA ALA A 78 2.20 -12.63 18.79
C ALA A 78 3.09 -12.51 20.04
N GLU A 79 2.63 -11.77 21.07
CA GLU A 79 3.33 -11.68 22.36
C GLU A 79 3.47 -13.04 23.05
N ARG A 80 2.39 -13.83 23.12
CA ARG A 80 2.43 -15.19 23.72
C ARG A 80 3.40 -16.11 23.00
N ALA A 81 3.50 -15.98 21.66
CA ALA A 81 4.42 -16.74 20.84
C ALA A 81 5.89 -16.29 20.95
N GLY A 82 6.15 -15.16 21.62
CA GLY A 82 7.50 -14.61 21.80
C GLY A 82 7.99 -13.76 20.62
N VAL A 83 7.09 -13.25 19.79
CA VAL A 83 7.44 -12.27 18.74
C VAL A 83 8.01 -11.02 19.40
N ARG A 84 9.22 -10.63 19.01
CA ARG A 84 9.93 -9.48 19.59
C ARG A 84 9.76 -8.19 18.82
N ARG A 85 9.53 -8.29 17.50
CA ARG A 85 9.40 -7.11 16.61
C ARG A 85 8.21 -7.25 15.68
N ILE A 86 7.39 -6.19 15.61
CA ILE A 86 6.26 -6.09 14.67
C ILE A 86 6.46 -4.87 13.78
N VAL A 87 6.50 -5.09 12.47
CA VAL A 87 6.45 -4.02 11.46
C VAL A 87 5.06 -4.02 10.83
N THR A 88 4.33 -2.93 10.98
CA THR A 88 2.94 -2.82 10.53
C THR A 88 2.84 -2.07 9.21
N LEU A 89 2.11 -2.62 8.24
CA LEU A 89 1.64 -1.82 7.11
C LEU A 89 0.53 -0.88 7.60
N SER A 90 0.75 0.40 7.47
CA SER A 90 -0.19 1.45 7.85
C SER A 90 -0.50 2.36 6.65
N SER A 91 -0.79 3.62 6.87
CA SER A 91 -1.14 4.58 5.83
C SER A 91 -0.62 5.99 6.15
N GLY A 92 -0.19 6.72 5.14
CA GLY A 92 0.11 8.16 5.22
C GLY A 92 -1.07 9.00 5.70
N ALA A 93 -2.30 8.50 5.56
CA ALA A 93 -3.49 9.15 6.09
C ALA A 93 -3.50 9.24 7.63
N VAL A 94 -2.78 8.33 8.34
CA VAL A 94 -2.57 8.43 9.78
C VAL A 94 -1.64 9.61 10.10
N THR A 95 -0.56 9.80 9.33
CA THR A 95 0.34 10.96 9.47
C THR A 95 -0.43 12.28 9.27
N ALA A 96 -1.33 12.32 8.29
CA ALA A 96 -2.16 13.49 8.02
C ALA A 96 -3.34 13.67 9.00
N GLY A 97 -3.55 12.74 9.94
CA GLY A 97 -4.64 12.80 10.92
C GLY A 97 -6.02 12.41 10.37
N TYR A 98 -6.09 11.88 9.16
CA TYR A 98 -7.36 11.54 8.50
C TYR A 98 -7.86 10.13 8.82
N ASP A 99 -6.95 9.14 8.95
CA ASP A 99 -7.33 7.77 9.26
C ASP A 99 -7.31 7.52 10.77
N THR A 100 -8.47 7.57 11.38
CA THR A 100 -8.66 7.33 12.81
C THR A 100 -9.36 6.01 13.12
N VAL A 101 -9.84 5.29 12.10
CA VAL A 101 -10.73 4.14 12.28
C VAL A 101 -10.20 2.83 11.69
N HIS A 102 -9.25 2.88 10.75
CA HIS A 102 -8.73 1.67 10.10
C HIS A 102 -7.30 1.37 10.52
N HIS A 103 -6.33 2.22 10.17
CA HIS A 103 -4.92 1.95 10.47
C HIS A 103 -4.50 2.42 11.87
N LEU A 104 -4.97 3.59 12.32
CA LEU A 104 -4.59 4.11 13.63
C LEU A 104 -4.93 3.16 14.80
N PRO A 105 -6.10 2.48 14.86
CA PRO A 105 -6.36 1.48 15.88
C PRO A 105 -5.38 0.30 15.87
N VAL A 106 -4.89 -0.09 14.68
CA VAL A 106 -3.88 -1.15 14.52
C VAL A 106 -2.54 -0.69 15.10
N GLU A 107 -2.08 0.52 14.75
CA GLU A 107 -0.87 1.09 15.32
C GLU A 107 -0.92 1.14 16.84
N ARG A 108 -2.00 1.70 17.40
CA ARG A 108 -2.17 1.82 18.85
C ARG A 108 -2.20 0.48 19.58
N ALA A 109 -2.75 -0.56 18.96
CA ALA A 109 -2.73 -1.89 19.55
C ALA A 109 -1.32 -2.48 19.60
N VAL A 110 -0.52 -2.25 18.56
CA VAL A 110 0.89 -2.69 18.49
C VAL A 110 1.77 -1.86 19.42
N GLU A 111 1.57 -0.54 19.50
CA GLU A 111 2.29 0.37 20.42
C GLU A 111 2.06 0.03 21.90
N ALA A 112 0.88 -0.49 22.22
CA ALA A 112 0.52 -0.87 23.60
C ALA A 112 1.11 -2.23 24.04
N ALA A 113 1.69 -2.99 23.11
CA ALA A 113 2.26 -4.30 23.38
C ALA A 113 3.73 -4.22 23.83
N ALA A 114 4.22 -5.26 24.47
CA ALA A 114 5.62 -5.36 24.91
C ALA A 114 6.55 -5.86 23.77
N VAL A 115 6.44 -5.26 22.59
CA VAL A 115 7.23 -5.60 21.40
C VAL A 115 7.93 -4.36 20.84
N GLU A 116 9.02 -4.56 20.12
CA GLU A 116 9.57 -3.51 19.25
C GLU A 116 8.59 -3.28 18.09
N TRP A 117 8.25 -2.04 17.82
CA TRP A 117 7.32 -1.73 16.75
C TRP A 117 7.85 -0.68 15.78
N THR A 118 7.42 -0.82 14.53
CA THR A 118 7.64 0.19 13.48
C THR A 118 6.40 0.23 12.58
N HIS A 119 5.95 1.43 12.21
CA HIS A 119 4.83 1.61 11.29
C HIS A 119 5.35 2.11 9.94
N VAL A 120 5.04 1.41 8.87
CA VAL A 120 5.27 1.86 7.49
C VAL A 120 3.99 2.50 6.99
N ARG A 121 4.03 3.80 6.72
CA ARG A 121 2.88 4.63 6.34
C ARG A 121 3.01 5.09 4.88
N PRO A 122 2.73 4.23 3.88
CA PRO A 122 2.77 4.65 2.49
C PRO A 122 1.66 5.65 2.17
N GLY A 123 1.97 6.58 1.26
CA GLY A 123 1.00 7.45 0.64
C GLY A 123 0.15 6.71 -0.41
N GLU A 124 -0.12 7.37 -1.54
CA GLU A 124 -0.88 6.74 -2.62
C GLU A 124 -0.09 5.57 -3.23
N PHE A 125 -0.69 4.38 -3.29
CA PHE A 125 -0.06 3.25 -3.97
C PHE A 125 -0.14 3.42 -5.49
N ALA A 126 0.99 3.35 -6.19
CA ALA A 126 1.00 3.33 -7.65
C ALA A 126 0.15 2.18 -8.21
N MET A 127 0.14 1.02 -7.53
CA MET A 127 -0.67 -0.16 -7.87
C MET A 127 -2.17 0.12 -7.99
N ASN A 128 -2.71 1.15 -7.33
CA ASN A 128 -4.11 1.52 -7.46
C ASN A 128 -4.47 1.88 -8.91
N LYS A 129 -3.51 2.36 -9.70
CA LYS A 129 -3.73 2.72 -11.12
C LYS A 129 -4.10 1.52 -11.99
N VAL A 130 -3.68 0.31 -11.62
CA VAL A 130 -4.10 -0.92 -12.35
C VAL A 130 -5.61 -1.10 -12.26
N ALA A 131 -6.19 -0.92 -11.09
CA ALA A 131 -7.63 -1.03 -10.90
C ALA A 131 -8.40 0.19 -11.47
N LEU A 132 -7.85 1.40 -11.34
CA LEU A 132 -8.54 2.63 -11.72
C LEU A 132 -8.47 2.90 -13.22
N TRP A 133 -7.31 2.72 -13.85
CA TRP A 133 -7.05 3.08 -15.24
C TRP A 133 -6.95 1.88 -16.18
N GLY A 134 -6.58 0.70 -15.63
CA GLY A 134 -6.33 -0.50 -16.42
C GLY A 134 -7.48 -0.86 -17.37
N PRO A 135 -8.75 -0.89 -16.95
CA PRO A 135 -9.86 -1.22 -17.84
C PRO A 135 -9.95 -0.30 -19.06
N ASP A 136 -9.92 1.03 -18.86
CA ASP A 136 -10.01 2.02 -19.95
C ASP A 136 -8.74 2.01 -20.83
N VAL A 137 -7.56 1.82 -20.23
CA VAL A 137 -6.30 1.75 -21.01
C VAL A 137 -6.27 0.50 -21.88
N ARG A 138 -6.68 -0.66 -21.38
CA ARG A 138 -6.74 -1.89 -22.19
C ARG A 138 -7.75 -1.80 -23.32
N ALA A 139 -8.92 -1.21 -23.06
CA ALA A 139 -10.02 -1.18 -24.03
C ALA A 139 -9.83 -0.06 -25.07
N GLU A 140 -9.40 1.13 -24.67
CA GLU A 140 -9.52 2.34 -25.48
C GLU A 140 -8.21 3.16 -25.54
N ARG A 141 -7.15 2.76 -24.84
CA ARG A 141 -5.90 3.54 -24.71
C ARG A 141 -6.15 4.96 -24.18
N VAL A 142 -6.93 5.05 -23.10
CA VAL A 142 -7.29 6.35 -22.50
C VAL A 142 -7.22 6.29 -20.99
N VAL A 143 -6.75 7.39 -20.38
CA VAL A 143 -6.89 7.68 -18.95
C VAL A 143 -7.92 8.80 -18.82
N ARG A 144 -8.94 8.59 -18.02
CA ARG A 144 -10.01 9.60 -17.77
C ARG A 144 -9.97 10.05 -16.32
N HIS A 145 -9.76 11.37 -16.12
CA HIS A 145 -9.72 11.93 -14.75
C HIS A 145 -10.11 13.43 -14.79
N PRO A 146 -10.74 13.97 -13.73
CA PRO A 146 -11.14 15.38 -13.71
C PRO A 146 -9.98 16.37 -13.52
N ALA A 147 -8.89 15.94 -12.88
CA ALA A 147 -7.80 16.80 -12.42
C ALA A 147 -6.45 16.42 -13.07
N PRO A 148 -6.22 16.75 -14.36
CA PRO A 148 -5.00 16.36 -15.06
C PRO A 148 -3.71 16.89 -14.43
N GLU A 149 -3.76 18.09 -13.88
CA GLU A 149 -2.59 18.78 -13.33
C GLU A 149 -2.39 18.54 -11.82
N ALA A 150 -3.32 17.83 -11.15
CA ALA A 150 -3.16 17.49 -9.73
C ALA A 150 -1.87 16.69 -9.50
N ILE A 151 -1.06 17.12 -8.53
CA ILE A 151 0.24 16.54 -8.20
C ILE A 151 0.09 15.58 -7.02
N TRP A 152 0.46 14.34 -7.27
CA TRP A 152 0.50 13.27 -6.29
C TRP A 152 1.90 12.68 -6.19
N CYS A 153 2.13 11.87 -5.16
CA CYS A 153 3.40 11.19 -4.90
C CYS A 153 3.20 9.66 -4.84
N PRO A 154 2.75 9.02 -5.95
CA PRO A 154 2.45 7.59 -5.95
C PRO A 154 3.70 6.78 -5.62
N VAL A 155 3.61 5.91 -4.62
CA VAL A 155 4.71 5.09 -4.15
C VAL A 155 4.70 3.72 -4.81
N HIS A 156 5.87 3.28 -5.25
CA HIS A 156 6.09 1.93 -5.78
C HIS A 156 6.01 0.92 -4.63
N GLU A 157 5.34 -0.22 -4.80
CA GLU A 157 5.23 -1.27 -3.78
C GLU A 157 6.59 -1.83 -3.34
N ARG A 158 7.62 -1.77 -4.20
CA ARG A 158 9.00 -2.14 -3.83
C ARG A 158 9.60 -1.18 -2.83
N ASP A 159 9.31 0.12 -2.92
CA ASP A 159 9.82 1.11 -1.96
C ASP A 159 9.17 0.91 -0.59
N ILE A 160 7.87 0.58 -0.55
CA ILE A 160 7.18 0.22 0.68
C ILE A 160 7.80 -1.02 1.30
N ALA A 161 8.08 -2.03 0.46
CA ALA A 161 8.67 -3.29 0.89
C ALA A 161 10.11 -3.11 1.38
N ASP A 162 10.92 -2.30 0.71
CA ASP A 162 12.30 -2.02 1.13
C ASP A 162 12.33 -1.40 2.53
N VAL A 163 11.46 -0.43 2.82
CA VAL A 163 11.32 0.14 4.19
C VAL A 163 10.88 -0.92 5.19
N ALA A 164 9.92 -1.77 4.84
CA ALA A 164 9.44 -2.82 5.74
C ALA A 164 10.52 -3.87 6.01
N VAL A 165 11.29 -4.28 5.01
CA VAL A 165 12.41 -5.23 5.15
C VAL A 165 13.51 -4.63 6.01
N THR A 166 13.91 -3.38 5.76
CA THR A 166 14.89 -2.66 6.58
C THR A 166 14.44 -2.62 8.05
N ALA A 167 13.21 -2.18 8.32
CA ALA A 167 12.68 -2.12 9.67
C ALA A 167 12.56 -3.50 10.35
N LEU A 168 12.33 -4.57 9.58
CA LEU A 168 12.32 -5.94 10.10
C LEU A 168 13.74 -6.42 10.44
N LEU A 169 14.75 -6.09 9.64
CA LEU A 169 16.08 -6.68 9.74
C LEU A 169 17.07 -5.84 10.54
N GLU A 170 16.97 -4.53 10.46
CA GLU A 170 17.92 -3.61 11.07
C GLU A 170 17.42 -3.06 12.40
N ASP A 171 18.34 -2.60 13.23
CA ASP A 171 18.04 -1.90 14.47
C ASP A 171 17.90 -0.38 14.22
N GLY A 172 17.31 0.33 15.19
CA GLY A 172 17.14 1.79 15.11
C GLY A 172 15.77 2.25 14.59
N HIS A 173 14.89 1.33 14.22
CA HIS A 173 13.54 1.64 13.74
C HIS A 173 12.45 1.47 14.80
N HIS A 174 12.78 0.96 15.99
CA HIS A 174 11.83 0.84 17.09
C HIS A 174 11.26 2.20 17.51
N GLY A 175 9.94 2.26 17.67
CA GLY A 175 9.23 3.48 18.04
C GLY A 175 9.07 4.48 16.88
N ALA A 176 9.36 4.08 15.65
CA ALA A 176 9.26 4.94 14.48
C ALA A 176 8.04 4.67 13.61
N ALA A 177 7.50 5.73 13.02
CA ALA A 177 6.50 5.67 11.98
C ALA A 177 7.06 6.34 10.71
N HIS A 178 7.37 5.52 9.71
CA HIS A 178 7.96 5.98 8.45
C HIS A 178 6.89 6.24 7.41
N THR A 179 6.65 7.51 7.07
CA THR A 179 5.85 7.88 5.91
C THR A 179 6.69 7.70 4.65
N VAL A 180 6.13 7.05 3.63
CA VAL A 180 6.84 6.73 2.38
C VAL A 180 6.01 7.18 1.19
N ASN A 181 6.57 8.09 0.40
CA ASN A 181 5.97 8.59 -0.83
C ASN A 181 6.92 8.37 -2.01
N GLY A 182 6.37 8.35 -3.22
CA GLY A 182 7.13 8.44 -4.46
C GLY A 182 7.50 9.88 -4.81
N PRO A 183 8.29 10.10 -5.87
CA PRO A 183 8.51 11.43 -6.42
C PRO A 183 7.21 12.09 -6.89
N PRO A 184 7.07 13.42 -6.70
CA PRO A 184 5.88 14.14 -7.14
C PRO A 184 5.72 14.10 -8.66
N ILE A 185 4.47 13.90 -9.12
CA ILE A 185 4.16 13.79 -10.55
C ILE A 185 2.68 14.11 -10.79
N SER A 186 2.37 14.87 -11.86
CA SER A 186 0.98 15.16 -12.23
C SER A 186 0.28 13.90 -12.77
N LEU A 187 -1.06 13.86 -12.69
CA LEU A 187 -1.83 12.75 -13.25
C LEU A 187 -1.66 12.64 -14.78
N ARG A 188 -1.52 13.76 -15.46
CA ARG A 188 -1.19 13.79 -16.90
C ARG A 188 0.17 13.15 -17.19
N ASP A 189 1.19 13.48 -16.39
CA ASP A 189 2.52 12.92 -16.58
C ASP A 189 2.59 11.45 -16.20
N GLN A 190 1.77 11.00 -15.24
CA GLN A 190 1.61 9.57 -14.97
C GLN A 190 1.04 8.83 -16.20
N ALA A 191 0.03 9.39 -16.88
CA ALA A 191 -0.53 8.79 -18.10
C ALA A 191 0.51 8.80 -19.25
N ARG A 192 1.34 9.84 -19.35
CA ARG A 192 2.45 9.89 -20.32
C ARG A 192 3.50 8.82 -20.03
N ALA A 193 3.90 8.66 -18.77
CA ALA A 193 4.85 7.61 -18.37
C ALA A 193 4.31 6.20 -18.67
N LEU A 194 3.00 5.99 -18.53
CA LEU A 194 2.35 4.75 -18.92
C LEU A 194 2.37 4.53 -20.44
N ALA A 195 2.12 5.57 -21.25
CA ALA A 195 2.22 5.52 -22.70
C ALA A 195 3.64 5.15 -23.15
N GLU A 196 4.66 5.76 -22.56
CA GLU A 196 6.08 5.45 -22.80
C GLU A 196 6.40 3.98 -22.47
N ALA A 197 5.95 3.48 -21.33
CA ALA A 197 6.15 2.08 -20.92
C ALA A 197 5.47 1.09 -21.88
N LEU A 198 4.27 1.43 -22.36
CA LEU A 198 3.51 0.61 -23.33
C LEU A 198 4.11 0.65 -24.75
N GLY A 199 4.89 1.69 -25.07
CA GLY A 199 5.32 1.97 -26.44
C GLY A 199 4.16 2.32 -27.37
N GLN A 200 3.07 2.82 -26.84
CA GLN A 200 1.83 3.16 -27.55
C GLN A 200 1.23 4.45 -26.97
N GLU A 201 0.52 5.20 -27.80
CA GLU A 201 -0.20 6.37 -27.32
C GLU A 201 -1.27 5.97 -26.29
N VAL A 202 -1.28 6.67 -25.16
CA VAL A 202 -2.37 6.66 -24.17
C VAL A 202 -2.82 8.10 -24.00
N ARG A 203 -4.05 8.39 -24.43
CA ARG A 203 -4.60 9.74 -24.38
C ARG A 203 -5.06 10.03 -22.95
N PHE A 204 -4.86 11.28 -22.50
CA PHE A 204 -5.51 11.78 -21.28
C PHE A 204 -6.75 12.55 -21.67
N GLU A 205 -7.90 12.09 -21.20
CA GLU A 205 -9.20 12.74 -21.41
C GLU A 205 -9.67 13.35 -20.11
N GLN A 206 -9.71 14.68 -20.05
CA GLN A 206 -10.28 15.36 -18.89
C GLN A 206 -11.81 15.23 -18.94
N VAL A 207 -12.38 14.72 -17.86
CA VAL A 207 -13.82 14.51 -17.69
C VAL A 207 -14.33 15.28 -16.47
N THR A 208 -15.65 15.39 -16.29
CA THR A 208 -16.17 15.97 -15.04
C THR A 208 -15.98 15.00 -13.87
N PRO A 209 -15.91 15.49 -12.61
CA PRO A 209 -15.87 14.63 -11.44
C PRO A 209 -17.00 13.59 -11.41
N GLU A 210 -18.23 14.00 -11.80
CA GLU A 210 -19.41 13.14 -11.83
C GLU A 210 -19.28 12.05 -12.90
N ASP A 211 -18.69 12.35 -14.06
CA ASP A 211 -18.44 11.36 -15.12
C ASP A 211 -17.39 10.33 -14.67
N ALA A 212 -16.32 10.79 -14.06
CA ALA A 212 -15.30 9.91 -13.48
C ALA A 212 -15.91 9.01 -12.40
N ARG A 213 -16.71 9.56 -11.50
CA ARG A 213 -17.43 8.83 -10.44
C ARG A 213 -18.35 7.74 -11.00
N ARG A 214 -19.13 8.05 -12.03
CA ARG A 214 -20.00 7.05 -12.68
C ARG A 214 -19.20 5.92 -13.28
N ARG A 215 -18.08 6.21 -13.94
CA ARG A 215 -17.18 5.22 -14.54
C ARG A 215 -16.59 4.31 -13.46
N TYR A 216 -15.98 4.86 -12.42
CA TYR A 216 -15.39 4.07 -11.33
C TYR A 216 -16.43 3.19 -10.64
N ARG A 217 -17.63 3.70 -10.39
CA ARG A 217 -18.72 2.90 -9.82
C ARG A 217 -19.14 1.76 -10.75
N ALA A 218 -19.17 1.99 -12.06
CA ALA A 218 -19.51 0.96 -13.05
C ALA A 218 -18.41 -0.11 -13.20
N GLN A 219 -17.14 0.20 -12.92
CA GLN A 219 -16.06 -0.79 -12.93
C GLN A 219 -16.19 -1.83 -11.82
N GLY A 220 -16.83 -1.49 -10.69
CA GLY A 220 -16.91 -2.38 -9.53
C GLY A 220 -15.60 -2.44 -8.72
N GLY A 221 -15.52 -3.40 -7.79
CA GLY A 221 -14.32 -3.65 -6.99
C GLY A 221 -13.76 -2.42 -6.27
N PHE A 222 -12.43 -2.30 -6.24
CA PHE A 222 -11.74 -1.18 -5.60
C PHE A 222 -12.14 0.19 -6.18
N ALA A 223 -12.25 0.29 -7.50
CA ALA A 223 -12.61 1.56 -8.15
C ALA A 223 -13.98 2.07 -7.66
N ALA A 224 -14.97 1.19 -7.58
CA ALA A 224 -16.30 1.55 -7.09
C ALA A 224 -16.32 1.91 -5.60
N ALA A 225 -15.60 1.12 -4.78
CA ALA A 225 -15.55 1.32 -3.34
C ALA A 225 -14.85 2.64 -2.95
N ALA A 226 -13.82 3.03 -3.71
CA ALA A 226 -13.01 4.20 -3.42
C ALA A 226 -13.40 5.46 -4.24
N ALA A 227 -14.38 5.37 -5.15
CA ALA A 227 -14.72 6.41 -6.10
C ALA A 227 -14.96 7.78 -5.46
N ASP A 228 -15.76 7.83 -4.42
CA ASP A 228 -16.17 9.09 -3.78
C ASP A 228 -14.99 9.76 -3.08
N PHE A 229 -14.17 8.99 -2.41
CA PHE A 229 -12.97 9.46 -1.75
C PHE A 229 -11.88 9.92 -2.76
N LEU A 230 -11.53 9.07 -3.72
CA LEU A 230 -10.47 9.35 -4.69
C LEU A 230 -10.79 10.51 -5.63
N LEU A 231 -12.07 10.81 -5.84
CA LEU A 231 -12.54 11.90 -6.69
C LEU A 231 -12.97 13.14 -5.89
N GLY A 232 -12.72 13.17 -4.59
CA GLY A 232 -12.94 14.33 -3.75
C GLY A 232 -14.41 14.66 -3.45
N PHE A 233 -15.34 13.70 -3.55
CA PHE A 233 -16.73 13.88 -3.11
C PHE A 233 -16.90 13.76 -1.62
N VAL A 234 -16.01 13.02 -0.97
CA VAL A 234 -15.95 12.87 0.49
C VAL A 234 -14.52 12.91 0.98
N ASP A 235 -14.31 13.30 2.22
CA ASP A 235 -13.05 13.17 2.94
C ASP A 235 -12.86 11.74 3.53
N HIS A 236 -11.76 11.51 4.24
CA HIS A 236 -11.49 10.23 4.92
C HIS A 236 -12.52 9.85 6.00
N ALA A 237 -13.23 10.82 6.56
CA ALA A 237 -14.28 10.58 7.55
C ALA A 237 -15.66 10.36 6.88
N GLY A 238 -15.73 10.48 5.54
CA GLY A 238 -16.96 10.35 4.78
C GLY A 238 -17.81 11.65 4.73
N ASN A 239 -17.26 12.79 5.17
CA ASN A 239 -17.96 14.06 5.08
C ASN A 239 -17.93 14.56 3.63
N PRO A 240 -19.03 15.19 3.13
CA PRO A 240 -19.06 15.76 1.80
C PRO A 240 -18.00 16.86 1.59
N THR A 241 -17.33 16.82 0.44
CA THR A 241 -16.33 17.79 0.01
C THR A 241 -16.63 18.27 -1.43
N ASP A 242 -15.95 19.32 -1.86
CA ASP A 242 -16.06 19.79 -3.25
C ASP A 242 -15.09 19.03 -4.16
N PRO A 243 -15.58 18.18 -5.07
CA PRO A 243 -14.72 17.41 -5.97
C PRO A 243 -13.96 18.28 -6.98
N HIS A 244 -14.40 19.54 -7.21
CA HIS A 244 -13.69 20.46 -8.11
C HIS A 244 -12.40 21.00 -7.50
N ALA A 245 -12.26 21.00 -6.16
CA ALA A 245 -11.02 21.39 -5.48
C ALA A 245 -9.83 20.44 -5.81
N LEU A 246 -10.12 19.24 -6.31
CA LEU A 246 -9.08 18.30 -6.74
C LEU A 246 -8.27 18.81 -7.94
N ALA A 247 -8.83 19.70 -8.76
CA ALA A 247 -8.15 20.22 -9.95
C ALA A 247 -6.84 20.95 -9.61
N ASP A 248 -6.81 21.66 -8.47
CA ASP A 248 -5.66 22.44 -8.00
C ASP A 248 -4.87 21.71 -6.90
N PHE A 249 -5.14 20.42 -6.69
CA PHE A 249 -4.48 19.66 -5.64
C PHE A 249 -2.99 19.47 -5.93
N ASP A 250 -2.16 19.86 -4.99
CA ASP A 250 -0.70 19.66 -5.01
C ASP A 250 -0.22 19.17 -3.63
N LEU A 251 0.15 17.90 -3.57
CA LEU A 251 0.64 17.31 -2.33
C LEU A 251 1.95 17.97 -1.84
N THR A 252 2.76 18.53 -2.75
CA THR A 252 4.02 19.20 -2.38
C THR A 252 3.81 20.53 -1.67
N ALA A 253 2.61 21.12 -1.80
CA ALA A 253 2.25 22.34 -1.05
C ALA A 253 2.23 22.12 0.47
N PHE A 254 2.13 20.86 0.93
CA PHE A 254 2.18 20.50 2.34
C PHE A 254 3.61 20.27 2.86
N GLY A 255 4.61 20.55 2.05
CA GLY A 255 6.02 20.42 2.38
C GLY A 255 6.74 19.25 1.68
N PRO A 256 8.03 19.06 1.97
CA PRO A 256 8.80 17.92 1.44
C PRO A 256 8.15 16.59 1.82
N GLN A 257 8.06 15.70 0.85
CA GLN A 257 7.45 14.40 1.08
C GLN A 257 8.54 13.37 1.42
N PRO A 258 8.45 12.69 2.60
CA PRO A 258 9.36 11.61 2.95
C PRO A 258 9.28 10.46 1.93
N THR A 259 10.42 9.86 1.63
CA THR A 259 10.54 8.77 0.65
C THR A 259 11.27 7.56 1.24
N VAL A 260 11.43 6.51 0.45
CA VAL A 260 12.26 5.35 0.82
C VAL A 260 13.71 5.76 1.17
N HIS A 261 14.22 6.84 0.58
CA HIS A 261 15.57 7.35 0.83
C HIS A 261 15.82 7.70 2.30
N ASP A 262 14.83 8.25 2.99
CA ASP A 262 14.96 8.68 4.38
C ASP A 262 15.18 7.51 5.36
N VAL A 263 14.83 6.29 4.93
CA VAL A 263 14.96 5.07 5.74
C VAL A 263 16.12 4.20 5.26
N THR A 264 16.25 4.02 3.94
CA THR A 264 17.18 3.04 3.35
C THR A 264 18.41 3.68 2.69
N GLY A 265 18.41 5.01 2.49
CA GLY A 265 19.41 5.70 1.69
C GLY A 265 19.31 5.46 0.17
N ALA A 266 18.41 4.60 -0.29
CA ALA A 266 18.21 4.31 -1.70
C ALA A 266 17.32 5.38 -2.36
N ALA A 267 17.60 5.71 -3.62
CA ALA A 267 16.74 6.63 -4.36
C ALA A 267 15.33 6.05 -4.56
N PRO A 268 14.25 6.86 -4.39
CA PRO A 268 12.89 6.39 -4.62
C PRO A 268 12.68 6.03 -6.09
N ARG A 269 11.91 4.97 -6.33
CA ARG A 269 11.52 4.57 -7.68
C ARG A 269 10.51 5.56 -8.25
N THR A 270 10.70 5.93 -9.51
CA THR A 270 9.80 6.83 -10.21
C THR A 270 8.54 6.10 -10.69
N PHE A 271 7.46 6.85 -10.94
CA PHE A 271 6.26 6.29 -11.56
C PHE A 271 6.54 5.65 -12.93
N GLY A 272 7.50 6.21 -13.70
CA GLY A 272 7.91 5.62 -14.96
C GLY A 272 8.61 4.26 -14.80
N GLN A 273 9.34 4.02 -13.71
CA GLN A 273 9.88 2.67 -13.41
C GLN A 273 8.74 1.72 -13.05
N TRP A 274 7.81 2.14 -12.20
CA TRP A 274 6.62 1.38 -11.86
C TRP A 274 5.80 1.01 -13.11
N ALA A 275 5.55 1.96 -14.01
CA ALA A 275 4.81 1.73 -15.25
C ALA A 275 5.47 0.68 -16.16
N ARG A 276 6.80 0.63 -16.21
CA ARG A 276 7.53 -0.42 -16.95
C ARG A 276 7.40 -1.78 -16.29
N ASP A 277 7.49 -1.85 -14.97
CA ASP A 277 7.38 -3.12 -14.22
C ASP A 277 5.96 -3.71 -14.33
N HIS A 278 4.94 -2.83 -14.49
CA HIS A 278 3.53 -3.20 -14.57
C HIS A 278 2.92 -3.08 -15.97
N VAL A 279 3.72 -2.98 -17.01
CA VAL A 279 3.22 -2.81 -18.38
C VAL A 279 2.25 -3.91 -18.81
N ALA A 280 2.43 -5.14 -18.32
CA ALA A 280 1.57 -6.28 -18.63
C ALA A 280 0.13 -6.11 -18.12
N ASP A 281 -0.06 -5.37 -17.02
CA ASP A 281 -1.38 -5.13 -16.42
C ASP A 281 -2.25 -4.16 -17.25
N PHE A 282 -1.63 -3.46 -18.20
CA PHE A 282 -2.27 -2.47 -19.09
C PHE A 282 -2.35 -2.89 -20.56
N ARG A 283 -1.98 -4.11 -20.90
CA ARG A 283 -2.04 -4.67 -22.26
C ARG A 283 -3.34 -5.37 -22.58
#